data_6f4b06f4b2a2d8e42e825c05f9aa0e4b
#
_entry.id   6f4b06f4b2a2d8e42e825c05f9aa0e4b
#
_cell.length_a   1.000
_cell.length_b   1.000
_cell.length_c   1.000
_cell.angle_alpha   90.00
_cell.angle_beta   90.00
_cell.angle_gamma   90.00
#
_symmetry.space_group_name_H-M   'P 1'
#
loop_
_entity.id
_entity.type
_entity.pdbx_description
1 polymer ?
#
loop_
_entity_poly.entity_id
_entity_poly.type
_entity_poly.pdbx_seq_one_letter_code
_entity_poly.pdbx_strand_id
1 'polypeptide(L)'
;VIGLVDANNFYVSCERVFNPALEGKPVGVMSNNDGCVIARSAEMKAMDISMGTPAYQLEGLRRRGVIHLLSSNYELYGDMSARLAQLLRDTCPEVAPYSIDEMFIYLDGLSDTQCQALGTALRRRIRRYLGLPVCIGLAPTHTLAKLANHLAKKQPHYAGVCLLHGESATTQAVLKQLPVSDVWGVGRRLAERLAVSGIRTAWDLREHDPKRLRKRFSVVLARTALELRGTPCLELNAVEQPRQRIMTSRSFGKTTGVKEELHAALRRHAQRSAEKLRQQGSLARAVLLFLNTNRHRKDQPQLSPSTMIPLEAPTDDTRAILEAVREGLDQMYRPGFQFMKAGVMLLDLVDAQQYQLSLLQPTTKAHPHLMKAVDEINQKMGQGTLRFGMTDADAPWQLRCEHRSRRYTTCWDELMEAGTHPGAIAAARVKREQQRLAGGKRLAKARANGFTHYGNEHQ
;
A
#
# COMPACT_ATOMS: atom_id res chain seq x y z
N VAL A 1 -9.29 9.29 -25.84
CA VAL A 1 -7.86 9.15 -25.47
C VAL A 1 -7.73 8.91 -23.97
N ILE A 2 -6.88 7.96 -23.60
CA ILE A 2 -6.58 7.63 -22.21
C ILE A 2 -5.22 8.22 -21.86
N GLY A 3 -5.14 8.95 -20.74
CA GLY A 3 -3.88 9.43 -20.19
C GLY A 3 -3.50 8.67 -18.93
N LEU A 4 -2.22 8.35 -18.74
CA LEU A 4 -1.67 7.89 -17.47
C LEU A 4 -0.80 8.98 -16.87
N VAL A 5 -1.19 9.48 -15.72
CA VAL A 5 -0.39 10.39 -14.89
C VAL A 5 0.33 9.57 -13.83
N ASP A 6 1.65 9.64 -13.79
CA ASP A 6 2.50 8.87 -12.88
C ASP A 6 3.49 9.80 -12.17
N ALA A 7 3.47 9.78 -10.84
CA ALA A 7 4.36 10.61 -10.03
C ALA A 7 5.74 9.95 -9.89
N ASN A 8 6.76 10.63 -10.43
CA ASN A 8 8.12 10.12 -10.47
C ASN A 8 8.71 9.95 -9.07
N ASN A 9 9.22 8.73 -8.76
CA ASN A 9 9.82 8.42 -7.46
C ASN A 9 8.93 8.86 -6.27
N PHE A 10 7.65 8.60 -6.34
CA PHE A 10 6.57 9.22 -5.57
C PHE A 10 6.90 9.42 -4.08
N TYR A 11 7.28 8.36 -3.34
CA TYR A 11 7.56 8.48 -1.92
C TYR A 11 8.72 9.44 -1.63
N VAL A 12 9.80 9.36 -2.40
CA VAL A 12 10.92 10.29 -2.26
C VAL A 12 10.50 11.72 -2.63
N SER A 13 9.68 11.87 -3.65
CA SER A 13 9.16 13.17 -4.08
C SER A 13 8.26 13.79 -3.02
N CYS A 14 7.42 13.01 -2.34
CA CYS A 14 6.65 13.49 -1.20
C CYS A 14 7.55 13.99 -0.06
N GLU A 15 8.62 13.26 0.26
CA GLU A 15 9.57 13.68 1.30
C GLU A 15 10.30 14.98 0.92
N ARG A 16 10.67 15.16 -0.36
CA ARG A 16 11.33 16.36 -0.88
C ARG A 16 10.44 17.60 -0.84
N VAL A 17 9.12 17.44 -1.03
CA VAL A 17 8.16 18.56 -0.92
C VAL A 17 8.26 19.24 0.44
N PHE A 18 8.39 18.48 1.52
CA PHE A 18 8.46 18.99 2.89
C PHE A 18 9.88 19.14 3.43
N ASN A 19 10.87 18.59 2.75
CA ASN A 19 12.27 18.75 3.09
C ASN A 19 13.13 19.01 1.81
N PRO A 20 13.14 20.26 1.30
CA PRO A 20 13.91 20.63 0.12
C PRO A 20 15.42 20.36 0.24
N ALA A 21 15.96 20.22 1.46
CA ALA A 21 17.36 19.85 1.67
C ALA A 21 17.73 18.46 1.13
N LEU A 22 16.73 17.63 0.79
CA LEU A 22 16.91 16.33 0.14
C LEU A 22 16.98 16.41 -1.39
N GLU A 23 16.75 17.57 -1.99
CA GLU A 23 16.88 17.74 -3.45
C GLU A 23 18.33 17.52 -3.89
N GLY A 24 18.50 16.82 -5.02
CA GLY A 24 19.80 16.47 -5.57
C GLY A 24 20.60 15.43 -4.76
N LYS A 25 20.06 14.91 -3.65
CA LYS A 25 20.74 13.92 -2.82
C LYS A 25 20.22 12.50 -3.10
N PRO A 26 21.08 11.47 -2.93
CA PRO A 26 20.65 10.08 -2.97
C PRO A 26 19.74 9.76 -1.77
N VAL A 27 18.42 9.58 -2.05
CA VAL A 27 17.40 9.31 -1.03
C VAL A 27 16.69 8.02 -1.34
N GLY A 28 16.54 7.17 -0.31
CA GLY A 28 15.73 5.97 -0.34
C GLY A 28 14.66 5.98 0.74
N VAL A 29 13.47 5.42 0.42
CA VAL A 29 12.44 5.14 1.39
C VAL A 29 12.39 3.65 1.62
N MET A 30 12.38 3.25 2.89
CA MET A 30 12.41 1.86 3.32
C MET A 30 11.00 1.30 3.50
N SER A 31 10.87 -0.01 3.37
CA SER A 31 9.65 -0.76 3.65
C SER A 31 9.32 -0.79 5.16
N ASN A 32 8.20 -1.42 5.50
CA ASN A 32 7.86 -1.71 6.90
C ASN A 32 9.04 -2.37 7.64
N ASN A 33 9.22 -1.99 8.91
CA ASN A 33 10.33 -2.41 9.77
C ASN A 33 11.73 -1.97 9.28
N ASP A 34 11.79 -0.94 8.44
CA ASP A 34 13.04 -0.44 7.84
C ASP A 34 13.86 -1.54 7.14
N GLY A 35 13.14 -2.51 6.54
CA GLY A 35 13.74 -3.76 6.07
C GLY A 35 14.52 -3.65 4.77
N CYS A 36 13.93 -3.03 3.74
CA CYS A 36 14.53 -2.88 2.42
C CYS A 36 14.05 -1.62 1.71
N VAL A 37 14.79 -1.17 0.71
CA VAL A 37 14.45 0.01 -0.09
C VAL A 37 13.27 -0.29 -1.01
N ILE A 38 12.21 0.52 -0.95
CA ILE A 38 11.00 0.42 -1.77
C ILE A 38 10.78 1.64 -2.69
N ALA A 39 11.47 2.74 -2.45
CA ALA A 39 11.51 3.87 -3.37
C ALA A 39 12.90 4.50 -3.37
N ARG A 40 13.31 5.05 -4.51
CA ARG A 40 14.66 5.59 -4.73
C ARG A 40 14.58 6.87 -5.53
N SER A 41 15.40 7.87 -5.15
CA SER A 41 15.66 9.03 -6.00
C SER A 41 16.42 8.66 -7.27
N ALA A 42 16.48 9.56 -8.23
CA ALA A 42 17.27 9.39 -9.44
C ALA A 42 18.77 9.23 -9.12
N GLU A 43 19.28 10.01 -8.17
CA GLU A 43 20.65 9.97 -7.70
C GLU A 43 20.99 8.62 -7.05
N MET A 44 20.06 8.06 -6.27
CA MET A 44 20.25 6.74 -5.67
C MET A 44 20.21 5.62 -6.72
N LYS A 45 19.40 5.78 -7.78
CA LYS A 45 19.38 4.84 -8.93
C LYS A 45 20.70 4.88 -9.69
N ALA A 46 21.32 6.07 -9.84
CA ALA A 46 22.62 6.23 -10.49
C ALA A 46 23.79 5.60 -9.70
N MET A 47 23.58 5.26 -8.43
CA MET A 47 24.52 4.49 -7.60
C MET A 47 24.30 2.98 -7.69
N ASP A 48 23.51 2.50 -8.66
CA ASP A 48 23.16 1.08 -8.86
C ASP A 48 22.50 0.37 -7.64
N ILE A 49 21.97 1.15 -6.68
CA ILE A 49 21.24 0.59 -5.55
C ILE A 49 19.89 0.09 -6.06
N SER A 50 19.68 -1.22 -6.04
CA SER A 50 18.47 -1.86 -6.58
C SER A 50 17.25 -1.74 -5.66
N MET A 51 16.03 -1.83 -6.26
CA MET A 51 14.80 -2.01 -5.49
C MET A 51 14.86 -3.30 -4.68
N GLY A 52 14.43 -3.27 -3.42
CA GLY A 52 14.49 -4.43 -2.54
C GLY A 52 15.85 -4.63 -1.85
N THR A 53 16.85 -3.77 -2.09
CA THR A 53 18.14 -3.85 -1.37
C THR A 53 17.89 -3.75 0.14
N PRO A 54 18.36 -4.73 0.94
CA PRO A 54 18.22 -4.71 2.38
C PRO A 54 18.89 -3.49 3.02
N ALA A 55 18.20 -2.82 3.93
CA ALA A 55 18.70 -1.58 4.55
C ALA A 55 20.04 -1.78 5.29
N TYR A 56 20.25 -2.95 5.90
CA TYR A 56 21.51 -3.25 6.62
C TYR A 56 22.74 -3.21 5.69
N GLN A 57 22.60 -3.52 4.40
CA GLN A 57 23.70 -3.44 3.42
C GLN A 57 24.08 -1.98 3.09
N LEU A 58 23.16 -1.06 3.33
CA LEU A 58 23.34 0.37 3.04
C LEU A 58 23.76 1.19 4.25
N GLU A 59 23.82 0.56 5.43
CA GLU A 59 24.10 1.26 6.69
C GLU A 59 25.44 1.98 6.70
N GLY A 60 26.48 1.39 6.07
CA GLY A 60 27.79 2.03 5.93
C GLY A 60 27.76 3.31 5.09
N LEU A 61 26.96 3.33 4.03
CA LEU A 61 26.77 4.55 3.20
C LEU A 61 25.94 5.59 3.96
N ARG A 62 24.91 5.17 4.69
CA ARG A 62 24.08 6.05 5.50
C ARG A 62 24.87 6.74 6.60
N ARG A 63 25.70 5.99 7.38
CA ARG A 63 26.52 6.56 8.46
C ARG A 63 27.54 7.56 7.96
N ARG A 64 28.07 7.37 6.75
CA ARG A 64 28.98 8.34 6.10
C ARG A 64 28.26 9.55 5.48
N GLY A 65 26.95 9.63 5.57
CA GLY A 65 26.15 10.71 4.98
C GLY A 65 26.08 10.71 3.46
N VAL A 66 26.51 9.63 2.79
CA VAL A 66 26.49 9.49 1.33
C VAL A 66 25.06 9.33 0.80
N ILE A 67 24.22 8.63 1.55
CA ILE A 67 22.80 8.41 1.24
C ILE A 67 21.91 8.77 2.41
N HIS A 68 20.66 9.10 2.11
CA HIS A 68 19.62 9.33 3.10
C HIS A 68 18.57 8.21 3.01
N LEU A 69 18.33 7.52 4.14
CA LEU A 69 17.28 6.49 4.25
C LEU A 69 16.19 6.97 5.21
N LEU A 70 14.94 6.93 4.74
CA LEU A 70 13.76 7.32 5.49
C LEU A 70 12.84 6.10 5.67
N SER A 71 12.19 5.98 6.82
CA SER A 71 11.10 5.02 7.00
C SER A 71 9.88 5.46 6.21
N SER A 72 9.08 4.50 5.72
CA SER A 72 7.84 4.83 5.00
C SER A 72 6.85 5.61 5.87
N ASN A 73 6.32 6.70 5.30
CA ASN A 73 5.30 7.55 5.89
C ASN A 73 4.01 7.47 5.07
N TYR A 74 3.33 6.29 5.16
CA TYR A 74 2.15 6.02 4.32
C TYR A 74 0.99 6.99 4.55
N GLU A 75 0.90 7.61 5.73
CA GLU A 75 -0.10 8.64 6.01
C GLU A 75 0.12 9.87 5.13
N LEU A 76 1.37 10.35 5.08
CA LEU A 76 1.77 11.45 4.19
C LEU A 76 1.57 11.09 2.71
N TYR A 77 2.02 9.90 2.30
CA TYR A 77 1.93 9.49 0.89
C TYR A 77 0.48 9.29 0.44
N GLY A 78 -0.38 8.76 1.32
CA GLY A 78 -1.81 8.63 1.06
C GLY A 78 -2.50 9.98 0.89
N ASP A 79 -2.20 10.97 1.73
CA ASP A 79 -2.74 12.32 1.61
C ASP A 79 -2.26 13.02 0.32
N MET A 80 -0.97 12.92 0.00
CA MET A 80 -0.42 13.48 -1.25
C MET A 80 -1.03 12.84 -2.49
N SER A 81 -1.28 11.52 -2.46
CA SER A 81 -2.00 10.81 -3.53
C SER A 81 -3.45 11.30 -3.66
N ALA A 82 -4.15 11.49 -2.55
CA ALA A 82 -5.53 12.02 -2.56
C ALA A 82 -5.59 13.44 -3.14
N ARG A 83 -4.62 14.31 -2.80
CA ARG A 83 -4.49 15.66 -3.37
C ARG A 83 -4.22 15.63 -4.86
N LEU A 84 -3.36 14.71 -5.33
CA LEU A 84 -3.11 14.51 -6.76
C LEU A 84 -4.40 14.09 -7.49
N ALA A 85 -5.13 13.11 -6.92
CA ALA A 85 -6.41 12.68 -7.49
C ALA A 85 -7.44 13.82 -7.54
N GLN A 86 -7.54 14.65 -6.50
CA GLN A 86 -8.45 15.79 -6.46
C GLN A 86 -8.09 16.82 -7.53
N LEU A 87 -6.81 17.21 -7.64
CA LEU A 87 -6.35 18.17 -8.65
C LEU A 87 -6.65 17.67 -10.08
N LEU A 88 -6.53 16.37 -10.33
CA LEU A 88 -6.89 15.79 -11.63
C LEU A 88 -8.41 15.82 -11.85
N ARG A 89 -9.25 15.50 -10.85
CA ARG A 89 -10.71 15.59 -10.95
C ARG A 89 -11.22 17.01 -11.22
N ASP A 90 -10.52 18.02 -10.65
CA ASP A 90 -10.84 19.43 -10.90
C ASP A 90 -10.52 19.89 -12.34
N THR A 91 -9.83 19.06 -13.11
CA THR A 91 -9.34 19.44 -14.45
C THR A 91 -9.79 18.48 -15.56
N CYS A 92 -9.98 17.21 -15.24
CA CYS A 92 -10.32 16.15 -16.18
C CYS A 92 -11.75 15.65 -15.92
N PRO A 93 -12.52 15.30 -16.97
CA PRO A 93 -13.91 14.82 -16.82
C PRO A 93 -14.01 13.56 -15.97
N GLU A 94 -13.06 12.64 -16.13
CA GLU A 94 -13.05 11.37 -15.45
C GLU A 94 -11.64 10.95 -15.07
N VAL A 95 -11.47 10.46 -13.81
CA VAL A 95 -10.20 10.06 -13.22
C VAL A 95 -10.37 8.73 -12.49
N ALA A 96 -9.58 7.74 -12.88
CA ALA A 96 -9.52 6.43 -12.24
C ALA A 96 -8.17 6.23 -11.52
N PRO A 97 -8.11 6.28 -10.19
CA PRO A 97 -6.91 5.92 -9.45
C PRO A 97 -6.57 4.45 -9.68
N TYR A 98 -5.34 4.18 -10.14
CA TYR A 98 -4.85 2.83 -10.37
C TYR A 98 -3.91 2.35 -9.25
N SER A 99 -3.05 3.26 -8.77
CA SER A 99 -2.18 3.02 -7.63
C SER A 99 -2.06 4.28 -6.76
N ILE A 100 -1.18 4.27 -5.77
CA ILE A 100 -0.92 5.44 -4.93
C ILE A 100 -0.22 6.59 -5.70
N ASP A 101 0.44 6.27 -6.82
CA ASP A 101 1.24 7.19 -7.63
C ASP A 101 0.84 7.25 -9.11
N GLU A 102 -0.08 6.38 -9.55
CA GLU A 102 -0.56 6.30 -10.92
C GLU A 102 -2.08 6.51 -11.01
N MET A 103 -2.51 7.39 -11.91
CA MET A 103 -3.93 7.68 -12.14
C MET A 103 -4.22 7.76 -13.63
N PHE A 104 -5.24 7.04 -14.08
CA PHE A 104 -5.76 7.19 -15.44
C PHE A 104 -6.72 8.36 -15.51
N ILE A 105 -6.65 9.09 -16.62
CA ILE A 105 -7.56 10.16 -16.98
C ILE A 105 -8.16 9.85 -18.35
N TYR A 106 -9.45 10.15 -18.53
CA TYR A 106 -10.16 9.91 -19.78
C TYR A 106 -10.43 11.26 -20.45
N LEU A 107 -9.99 11.37 -21.71
CA LEU A 107 -9.96 12.62 -22.47
C LEU A 107 -10.76 12.48 -23.76
N ASP A 108 -11.99 12.00 -23.63
CA ASP A 108 -12.85 11.77 -24.77
C ASP A 108 -13.28 13.10 -25.42
N GLY A 109 -13.34 13.12 -26.73
CA GLY A 109 -13.71 14.29 -27.51
C GLY A 109 -12.60 15.31 -27.77
N LEU A 110 -11.39 15.12 -27.18
CA LEU A 110 -10.25 16.01 -27.42
C LEU A 110 -9.41 15.51 -28.61
N SER A 111 -8.93 16.45 -29.42
CA SER A 111 -7.91 16.18 -30.44
C SER A 111 -6.55 15.89 -29.82
N ASP A 112 -5.65 15.28 -30.58
CA ASP A 112 -4.29 14.97 -30.14
C ASP A 112 -3.51 16.19 -29.66
N THR A 113 -3.63 17.29 -30.41
CA THR A 113 -3.00 18.58 -30.05
C THR A 113 -3.53 19.09 -28.71
N GLN A 114 -4.85 18.96 -28.48
CA GLN A 114 -5.47 19.34 -27.21
C GLN A 114 -5.04 18.43 -26.07
N CYS A 115 -4.98 17.12 -26.32
CA CYS A 115 -4.48 16.14 -25.32
C CYS A 115 -3.03 16.42 -24.93
N GLN A 116 -2.15 16.71 -25.90
CA GLN A 116 -0.75 17.03 -25.64
C GLN A 116 -0.61 18.35 -24.86
N ALA A 117 -1.37 19.38 -25.23
CA ALA A 117 -1.38 20.67 -24.54
C ALA A 117 -1.88 20.53 -23.10
N LEU A 118 -2.99 19.77 -22.89
CA LEU A 118 -3.53 19.46 -21.57
C LEU A 118 -2.52 18.69 -20.71
N GLY A 119 -1.89 17.66 -21.26
CA GLY A 119 -0.85 16.90 -20.54
C GLY A 119 0.29 17.80 -20.06
N THR A 120 0.76 18.72 -20.94
CA THR A 120 1.81 19.69 -20.59
C THR A 120 1.34 20.68 -19.51
N ALA A 121 0.09 21.14 -19.60
CA ALA A 121 -0.50 22.05 -18.61
C ALA A 121 -0.68 21.35 -17.24
N LEU A 122 -1.20 20.11 -17.23
CA LEU A 122 -1.36 19.29 -16.03
C LEU A 122 0.00 19.06 -15.34
N ARG A 123 1.05 18.67 -16.09
CA ARG A 123 2.39 18.46 -15.54
C ARG A 123 2.91 19.70 -14.81
N ARG A 124 2.74 20.89 -15.41
CA ARG A 124 3.13 22.18 -14.79
C ARG A 124 2.26 22.50 -13.57
N ARG A 125 0.94 22.26 -13.66
CA ARG A 125 -0.02 22.52 -12.57
C ARG A 125 0.28 21.65 -11.36
N ILE A 126 0.49 20.35 -11.55
CA ILE A 126 0.83 19.39 -10.48
C ILE A 126 2.15 19.80 -9.80
N ARG A 127 3.17 20.13 -10.58
CA ARG A 127 4.45 20.60 -10.03
C ARG A 127 4.30 21.89 -9.22
N ARG A 128 3.49 22.83 -9.69
CA ARG A 128 3.28 24.13 -9.01
C ARG A 128 2.49 24.01 -7.72
N TYR A 129 1.41 23.22 -7.71
CA TYR A 129 0.49 23.16 -6.57
C TYR A 129 0.85 22.07 -5.55
N LEU A 130 1.43 20.97 -5.98
CA LEU A 130 1.75 19.83 -5.12
C LEU A 130 3.25 19.58 -4.95
N GLY A 131 4.09 20.25 -5.74
CA GLY A 131 5.55 20.01 -5.74
C GLY A 131 5.96 18.66 -6.33
N LEU A 132 5.01 17.86 -6.86
CA LEU A 132 5.29 16.52 -7.37
C LEU A 132 5.73 16.56 -8.84
N PRO A 133 6.88 15.94 -9.21
CA PRO A 133 7.24 15.73 -10.60
C PRO A 133 6.43 14.55 -11.15
N VAL A 134 5.75 14.75 -12.29
CA VAL A 134 4.99 13.69 -12.96
C VAL A 134 5.41 13.54 -14.41
N CYS A 135 5.22 12.33 -14.96
CA CYS A 135 5.21 12.06 -16.39
C CYS A 135 3.81 11.63 -16.83
N ILE A 136 3.45 11.97 -18.06
CA ILE A 136 2.12 11.69 -18.59
C ILE A 136 2.27 10.95 -19.92
N GLY A 137 1.65 9.78 -20.02
CA GLY A 137 1.54 9.00 -21.25
C GLY A 137 0.12 9.06 -21.76
N LEU A 138 -0.07 9.40 -23.02
CA LEU A 138 -1.36 9.56 -23.71
C LEU A 138 -1.45 8.52 -24.83
N ALA A 139 -2.56 7.79 -24.93
CA ALA A 139 -2.75 6.79 -25.95
C ALA A 139 -4.23 6.35 -26.06
N PRO A 140 -4.64 5.61 -27.12
CA PRO A 140 -6.00 5.09 -27.23
C PRO A 140 -6.34 3.96 -26.24
N THR A 141 -5.36 3.31 -25.62
CA THR A 141 -5.57 2.20 -24.69
C THR A 141 -4.72 2.33 -23.43
N HIS A 142 -5.10 1.64 -22.35
CA HIS A 142 -4.38 1.64 -21.09
C HIS A 142 -2.94 1.11 -21.24
N THR A 143 -2.77 0.02 -22.00
CA THR A 143 -1.45 -0.59 -22.24
C THR A 143 -0.52 0.36 -23.01
N LEU A 144 -1.03 1.01 -24.03
CA LEU A 144 -0.26 2.01 -24.78
C LEU A 144 -0.01 3.28 -23.97
N ALA A 145 -0.95 3.72 -23.12
CA ALA A 145 -0.75 4.86 -22.23
C ALA A 145 0.38 4.59 -21.20
N LYS A 146 0.47 3.37 -20.66
CA LYS A 146 1.61 2.96 -19.81
C LYS A 146 2.92 2.96 -20.58
N LEU A 147 2.92 2.50 -21.82
CA LEU A 147 4.11 2.56 -22.67
C LEU A 147 4.51 3.99 -22.98
N ALA A 148 3.56 4.86 -23.34
CA ALA A 148 3.81 6.28 -23.57
C ALA A 148 4.41 6.95 -22.32
N ASN A 149 3.89 6.62 -21.13
CA ASN A 149 4.45 7.11 -19.86
C ASN A 149 5.89 6.65 -19.63
N HIS A 150 6.18 5.38 -19.92
CA HIS A 150 7.55 4.84 -19.84
C HIS A 150 8.53 5.60 -20.76
N LEU A 151 8.12 5.93 -21.98
CA LEU A 151 8.90 6.74 -22.90
C LEU A 151 9.07 8.17 -22.40
N ALA A 152 7.99 8.78 -21.90
CA ALA A 152 8.02 10.12 -21.31
C ALA A 152 9.01 10.25 -20.16
N LYS A 153 9.24 9.14 -19.40
CA LYS A 153 10.22 9.08 -18.32
C LYS A 153 11.66 8.90 -18.80
N LYS A 154 11.87 8.10 -19.87
CA LYS A 154 13.20 7.70 -20.30
C LYS A 154 13.80 8.60 -21.36
N GLN A 155 12.99 9.22 -22.21
CA GLN A 155 13.46 9.96 -23.36
C GLN A 155 13.23 11.48 -23.18
N PRO A 156 14.30 12.27 -23.03
CA PRO A 156 14.21 13.71 -22.70
C PRO A 156 13.44 14.55 -23.72
N HIS A 157 13.43 14.15 -25.02
CA HIS A 157 12.75 14.90 -26.07
C HIS A 157 11.22 14.97 -25.90
N TYR A 158 10.59 14.01 -25.16
CA TYR A 158 9.19 14.09 -24.80
C TYR A 158 8.87 15.13 -23.71
N ALA A 159 9.88 15.69 -23.07
CA ALA A 159 9.71 16.65 -21.97
C ALA A 159 8.70 16.22 -20.90
N GLY A 160 8.58 14.90 -20.66
CA GLY A 160 7.70 14.30 -19.66
C GLY A 160 6.24 14.09 -20.11
N VAL A 161 5.88 14.34 -21.39
CA VAL A 161 4.55 14.05 -21.95
C VAL A 161 4.72 13.39 -23.31
N CYS A 162 4.24 12.16 -23.45
CA CYS A 162 4.32 11.38 -24.68
C CYS A 162 2.93 10.97 -25.15
N LEU A 163 2.62 11.20 -26.42
CA LEU A 163 1.42 10.73 -27.09
C LEU A 163 1.77 9.63 -28.09
N LEU A 164 1.12 8.47 -27.98
CA LEU A 164 1.25 7.35 -28.92
C LEU A 164 -0.07 7.03 -29.59
N HIS A 165 0.00 6.71 -30.88
CA HIS A 165 -1.11 6.18 -31.66
C HIS A 165 -0.87 4.71 -32.00
N GLY A 166 -1.92 3.88 -31.94
CA GLY A 166 -1.79 2.44 -32.19
C GLY A 166 -1.16 2.08 -33.55
N GLU A 167 -1.44 2.87 -34.59
CA GLU A 167 -1.03 2.61 -35.97
C GLU A 167 0.14 3.49 -36.46
N SER A 168 0.66 4.41 -35.66
CA SER A 168 1.73 5.31 -36.10
C SER A 168 3.07 4.58 -36.31
N ALA A 169 3.84 5.04 -37.27
CA ALA A 169 5.19 4.53 -37.55
C ALA A 169 6.10 4.66 -36.29
N THR A 170 5.93 5.74 -35.53
CA THR A 170 6.65 5.97 -34.26
C THR A 170 6.33 4.90 -33.25
N THR A 171 5.05 4.59 -33.04
CA THR A 171 4.63 3.52 -32.11
C THR A 171 5.15 2.16 -32.55
N GLN A 172 5.09 1.84 -33.85
CA GLN A 172 5.62 0.61 -34.39
C GLN A 172 7.13 0.48 -34.15
N ALA A 173 7.91 1.55 -34.41
CA ALA A 173 9.35 1.58 -34.17
C ALA A 173 9.69 1.32 -32.68
N VAL A 174 8.95 1.93 -31.78
CA VAL A 174 9.10 1.71 -30.33
C VAL A 174 8.78 0.28 -29.94
N LEU A 175 7.65 -0.28 -30.41
CA LEU A 175 7.22 -1.64 -30.07
C LEU A 175 8.21 -2.70 -30.58
N LYS A 176 8.87 -2.48 -31.71
CA LYS A 176 9.92 -3.37 -32.27
C LYS A 176 11.17 -3.41 -31.42
N GLN A 177 11.50 -2.32 -30.72
CA GLN A 177 12.68 -2.22 -29.85
C GLN A 177 12.38 -2.59 -28.40
N LEU A 178 11.12 -2.56 -27.97
CA LEU A 178 10.73 -2.79 -26.59
C LEU A 178 10.69 -4.31 -26.29
N PRO A 179 11.48 -4.82 -25.33
CA PRO A 179 11.37 -6.20 -24.89
C PRO A 179 9.94 -6.52 -24.39
N VAL A 180 9.45 -7.72 -24.66
CA VAL A 180 8.12 -8.14 -24.21
C VAL A 180 7.97 -8.13 -22.69
N SER A 181 9.08 -8.29 -21.96
CA SER A 181 9.12 -8.16 -20.48
C SER A 181 8.75 -6.79 -19.95
N ASP A 182 8.86 -5.74 -20.76
CA ASP A 182 8.56 -4.36 -20.39
C ASP A 182 7.11 -3.98 -20.69
N VAL A 183 6.36 -4.90 -21.32
CA VAL A 183 4.91 -4.73 -21.55
C VAL A 183 4.17 -4.93 -20.23
N TRP A 184 3.26 -4.03 -19.93
CA TRP A 184 2.41 -4.12 -18.75
C TRP A 184 1.69 -5.46 -18.63
N GLY A 185 1.82 -6.12 -17.48
CA GLY A 185 1.27 -7.45 -17.22
C GLY A 185 2.15 -8.63 -17.64
N VAL A 186 3.29 -8.38 -18.29
CA VAL A 186 4.25 -9.42 -18.67
C VAL A 186 5.40 -9.45 -17.66
N GLY A 187 5.31 -10.33 -16.66
CA GLY A 187 6.39 -10.56 -15.71
C GLY A 187 7.46 -11.53 -16.26
N ARG A 188 8.61 -11.64 -15.58
CA ARG A 188 9.77 -12.44 -16.01
C ARG A 188 9.41 -13.85 -16.48
N ARG A 189 8.65 -14.62 -15.68
CA ARG A 189 8.26 -16.00 -16.02
C ARG A 189 7.40 -16.08 -17.28
N LEU A 190 6.53 -15.09 -17.50
CA LEU A 190 5.70 -15.03 -18.70
C LEU A 190 6.54 -14.64 -19.90
N ALA A 191 7.46 -13.69 -19.76
CA ALA A 191 8.39 -13.29 -20.82
C ALA A 191 9.27 -14.48 -21.27
N GLU A 192 9.80 -15.29 -20.34
CA GLU A 192 10.56 -16.50 -20.64
C GLU A 192 9.73 -17.51 -21.48
N ARG A 193 8.46 -17.74 -21.10
CA ARG A 193 7.53 -18.61 -21.83
C ARG A 193 7.18 -18.06 -23.22
N LEU A 194 7.02 -16.74 -23.36
CA LEU A 194 6.78 -16.08 -24.62
C LEU A 194 7.97 -16.20 -25.56
N ALA A 195 9.18 -16.01 -25.04
CA ALA A 195 10.43 -16.15 -25.81
C ALA A 195 10.58 -17.54 -26.44
N VAL A 196 10.20 -18.62 -25.73
CA VAL A 196 10.15 -20.00 -26.28
C VAL A 196 9.17 -20.10 -27.46
N SER A 197 8.17 -19.22 -27.52
CA SER A 197 7.17 -19.17 -28.60
C SER A 197 7.55 -18.19 -29.72
N GLY A 198 8.78 -17.63 -29.70
CA GLY A 198 9.24 -16.65 -30.67
C GLY A 198 8.79 -15.20 -30.40
N ILE A 199 8.06 -14.96 -29.30
CA ILE A 199 7.55 -13.63 -28.94
C ILE A 199 8.56 -12.98 -27.98
N ARG A 200 9.41 -12.09 -28.49
CA ARG A 200 10.51 -11.45 -27.74
C ARG A 200 10.29 -9.96 -27.53
N THR A 201 9.58 -9.30 -28.44
CA THR A 201 9.30 -7.87 -28.40
C THR A 201 7.82 -7.59 -28.19
N ALA A 202 7.50 -6.36 -27.83
CA ALA A 202 6.12 -5.89 -27.75
C ALA A 202 5.43 -5.94 -29.14
N TRP A 203 6.20 -5.76 -30.21
CA TRP A 203 5.73 -5.90 -31.59
C TRP A 203 5.35 -7.35 -31.92
N ASP A 204 6.17 -8.32 -31.56
CA ASP A 204 5.85 -9.73 -31.77
C ASP A 204 4.54 -10.10 -31.03
N LEU A 205 4.35 -9.61 -29.82
CA LEU A 205 3.11 -9.81 -29.05
C LEU A 205 1.90 -9.17 -29.75
N ARG A 206 2.05 -7.92 -30.25
CA ARG A 206 1.04 -7.20 -30.98
C ARG A 206 0.57 -7.95 -32.23
N GLU A 207 1.51 -8.46 -33.03
CA GLU A 207 1.22 -9.15 -34.30
C GLU A 207 0.70 -10.59 -34.10
N HIS A 208 0.90 -11.19 -32.93
CA HIS A 208 0.51 -12.56 -32.68
C HIS A 208 -1.02 -12.72 -32.63
N ASP A 209 -1.56 -13.85 -33.13
CA ASP A 209 -3.00 -14.14 -33.13
C ASP A 209 -3.57 -14.19 -31.71
N PRO A 210 -4.53 -13.30 -31.35
CA PRO A 210 -5.13 -13.27 -30.02
C PRO A 210 -5.83 -14.57 -29.63
N LYS A 211 -6.40 -15.31 -30.56
CA LYS A 211 -7.04 -16.61 -30.28
C LYS A 211 -6.00 -17.66 -29.82
N ARG A 212 -4.83 -17.67 -30.47
CA ARG A 212 -3.71 -18.55 -30.06
C ARG A 212 -3.14 -18.13 -28.71
N LEU A 213 -2.98 -16.84 -28.45
CA LEU A 213 -2.54 -16.32 -27.15
C LEU A 213 -3.51 -16.72 -26.03
N ARG A 214 -4.82 -16.59 -26.27
CA ARG A 214 -5.86 -16.99 -25.31
C ARG A 214 -5.78 -18.49 -24.97
N LYS A 215 -5.63 -19.35 -26.00
CA LYS A 215 -5.57 -20.81 -25.84
C LYS A 215 -4.31 -21.27 -25.12
N ARG A 216 -3.15 -20.67 -25.45
CA ARG A 216 -1.84 -21.14 -24.96
C ARG A 216 -1.41 -20.50 -23.64
N PHE A 217 -1.84 -19.27 -23.38
CA PHE A 217 -1.45 -18.48 -22.20
C PHE A 217 -2.65 -18.06 -21.37
N SER A 218 -3.33 -16.98 -21.77
CA SER A 218 -4.49 -16.47 -21.03
C SER A 218 -5.31 -15.47 -21.86
N VAL A 219 -6.57 -15.25 -21.43
CA VAL A 219 -7.40 -14.18 -21.98
C VAL A 219 -6.81 -12.78 -21.72
N VAL A 220 -6.13 -12.60 -20.59
CA VAL A 220 -5.48 -11.32 -20.23
C VAL A 220 -4.40 -10.98 -21.24
N LEU A 221 -3.53 -11.93 -21.62
CA LEU A 221 -2.48 -11.70 -22.61
C LEU A 221 -3.06 -11.42 -24.02
N ALA A 222 -4.14 -12.11 -24.39
CA ALA A 222 -4.84 -11.83 -25.63
C ALA A 222 -5.40 -10.39 -25.67
N ARG A 223 -5.99 -9.91 -24.57
CA ARG A 223 -6.43 -8.51 -24.42
C ARG A 223 -5.26 -7.54 -24.49
N THR A 224 -4.13 -7.85 -23.85
CA THR A 224 -2.91 -7.02 -23.93
C THR A 224 -2.43 -6.87 -25.38
N ALA A 225 -2.46 -7.94 -26.17
CA ALA A 225 -2.10 -7.88 -27.59
C ALA A 225 -3.06 -6.98 -28.42
N LEU A 226 -4.36 -7.04 -28.13
CA LEU A 226 -5.36 -6.15 -28.75
C LEU A 226 -5.16 -4.69 -28.32
N GLU A 227 -4.85 -4.46 -27.05
CA GLU A 227 -4.54 -3.11 -26.55
C GLU A 227 -3.30 -2.50 -27.22
N LEU A 228 -2.26 -3.31 -27.47
CA LEU A 228 -1.10 -2.87 -28.26
C LEU A 228 -1.43 -2.52 -29.71
N ARG A 229 -2.55 -3.01 -30.26
CA ARG A 229 -3.09 -2.64 -31.57
C ARG A 229 -3.93 -1.36 -31.55
N GLY A 230 -4.21 -0.82 -30.35
CA GLY A 230 -5.08 0.33 -30.17
C GLY A 230 -6.56 0.00 -29.93
N THR A 231 -6.91 -1.28 -29.74
CA THR A 231 -8.27 -1.71 -29.41
C THR A 231 -8.46 -1.75 -27.90
N PRO A 232 -9.30 -0.89 -27.29
CA PRO A 232 -9.55 -0.90 -25.86
C PRO A 232 -10.20 -2.20 -25.39
N CYS A 233 -9.65 -2.84 -24.38
CA CYS A 233 -10.13 -4.12 -23.85
C CYS A 233 -10.27 -4.12 -22.32
N LEU A 234 -9.80 -3.08 -21.64
CA LEU A 234 -9.80 -2.96 -20.19
C LEU A 234 -10.79 -1.86 -19.77
N GLU A 235 -11.67 -2.20 -18.86
CA GLU A 235 -12.57 -1.25 -18.19
C GLU A 235 -12.08 -1.11 -16.74
N LEU A 236 -11.38 -0.01 -16.42
CA LEU A 236 -10.89 0.25 -15.06
C LEU A 236 -11.94 0.92 -14.17
N ASN A 237 -13.00 1.44 -14.76
CA ASN A 237 -14.11 2.09 -14.07
C ASN A 237 -15.21 1.12 -13.64
N ALA A 238 -15.00 -0.19 -13.80
CA ALA A 238 -15.93 -1.16 -13.24
C ALA A 238 -16.05 -0.91 -11.73
N VAL A 239 -17.29 -0.87 -11.23
CA VAL A 239 -17.62 -0.79 -9.79
C VAL A 239 -16.66 -1.71 -9.03
N GLU A 240 -15.98 -1.16 -8.01
CA GLU A 240 -15.07 -1.96 -7.20
C GLU A 240 -15.77 -3.22 -6.73
N GLN A 241 -15.35 -4.36 -7.26
CA GLN A 241 -15.91 -5.65 -6.85
C GLN A 241 -15.57 -5.89 -5.38
N PRO A 242 -16.53 -6.35 -4.56
CA PRO A 242 -16.26 -6.68 -3.18
C PRO A 242 -15.09 -7.66 -3.08
N ARG A 243 -14.20 -7.43 -2.15
CA ARG A 243 -13.08 -8.35 -1.92
C ARG A 243 -13.60 -9.71 -1.54
N GLN A 244 -13.14 -10.75 -2.22
CA GLN A 244 -13.50 -12.14 -1.92
C GLN A 244 -12.75 -12.69 -0.69
N ARG A 245 -11.69 -12.01 -0.25
CA ARG A 245 -10.88 -12.35 0.93
C ARG A 245 -10.34 -11.09 1.57
N ILE A 246 -10.32 -11.03 2.89
CA ILE A 246 -9.74 -9.92 3.64
C ILE A 246 -8.60 -10.45 4.48
N MET A 247 -7.37 -10.03 4.15
CA MET A 247 -6.17 -10.44 4.86
C MET A 247 -5.52 -9.25 5.58
N THR A 248 -5.12 -9.47 6.82
CA THR A 248 -4.24 -8.58 7.56
C THR A 248 -3.05 -9.39 8.09
N SER A 249 -1.86 -8.98 7.70
CA SER A 249 -0.62 -9.65 8.14
C SER A 249 0.49 -8.63 8.27
N ARG A 250 1.48 -8.94 9.11
CA ARG A 250 2.65 -8.09 9.27
C ARG A 250 3.87 -8.90 9.66
N SER A 251 5.02 -8.51 9.13
CA SER A 251 6.30 -8.98 9.65
C SER A 251 6.64 -8.24 10.95
N PHE A 252 7.21 -8.93 11.89
CA PHE A 252 7.61 -8.39 13.18
C PHE A 252 8.91 -7.59 13.06
N GLY A 253 9.08 -6.56 13.88
CA GLY A 253 10.33 -5.84 13.99
C GLY A 253 11.45 -6.70 14.59
N LYS A 254 11.08 -7.65 15.48
CA LYS A 254 11.94 -8.67 16.06
C LYS A 254 11.21 -10.01 16.04
N THR A 255 11.94 -11.08 15.70
CA THR A 255 11.36 -12.44 15.71
C THR A 255 10.99 -12.86 17.12
N THR A 256 9.92 -13.64 17.24
CA THR A 256 9.46 -14.19 18.51
C THR A 256 9.01 -15.64 18.40
N GLY A 257 9.23 -16.41 19.47
CA GLY A 257 8.68 -17.75 19.67
C GLY A 257 7.69 -17.80 20.83
N VAL A 258 7.39 -16.65 21.46
CA VAL A 258 6.50 -16.57 22.62
C VAL A 258 5.05 -16.62 22.15
N LYS A 259 4.29 -17.61 22.66
CA LYS A 259 2.90 -17.86 22.24
C LYS A 259 1.98 -16.66 22.49
N GLU A 260 2.15 -16.01 23.64
CA GLU A 260 1.39 -14.83 24.07
C GLU A 260 1.59 -13.64 23.14
N GLU A 261 2.82 -13.39 22.67
CA GLU A 261 3.15 -12.34 21.72
C GLU A 261 2.53 -12.64 20.35
N LEU A 262 2.60 -13.90 19.89
CA LEU A 262 1.96 -14.34 18.65
C LEU A 262 0.45 -14.18 18.72
N HIS A 263 -0.17 -14.54 19.85
CA HIS A 263 -1.60 -14.35 20.09
C HIS A 263 -1.98 -12.87 20.06
N ALA A 264 -1.22 -12.01 20.74
CA ALA A 264 -1.46 -10.57 20.74
C ALA A 264 -1.39 -9.96 19.32
N ALA A 265 -0.41 -10.39 18.51
CA ALA A 265 -0.27 -9.96 17.13
C ALA A 265 -1.43 -10.43 16.25
N LEU A 266 -1.80 -11.71 16.32
CA LEU A 266 -2.92 -12.30 15.57
C LEU A 266 -4.26 -11.65 15.96
N ARG A 267 -4.49 -11.38 17.25
CA ARG A 267 -5.68 -10.66 17.73
C ARG A 267 -5.79 -9.27 17.11
N ARG A 268 -4.69 -8.53 17.04
CA ARG A 268 -4.67 -7.20 16.40
C ARG A 268 -5.00 -7.30 14.91
N HIS A 269 -4.47 -8.32 14.21
CA HIS A 269 -4.78 -8.55 12.80
C HIS A 269 -6.23 -8.95 12.59
N ALA A 270 -6.79 -9.77 13.46
CA ALA A 270 -8.18 -10.19 13.43
C ALA A 270 -9.15 -9.01 13.61
N GLN A 271 -8.91 -8.17 14.63
CA GLN A 271 -9.72 -6.96 14.87
C GLN A 271 -9.71 -6.05 13.65
N ARG A 272 -8.53 -5.83 13.04
CA ARG A 272 -8.44 -5.01 11.82
C ARG A 272 -9.10 -5.65 10.61
N SER A 273 -9.07 -6.98 10.48
CA SER A 273 -9.76 -7.70 9.41
C SER A 273 -11.28 -7.64 9.60
N ALA A 274 -11.77 -7.77 10.84
CA ALA A 274 -13.19 -7.64 11.17
C ALA A 274 -13.73 -6.22 10.90
N GLU A 275 -12.97 -5.18 11.24
CA GLU A 275 -13.32 -3.80 10.89
C GLU A 275 -13.47 -3.61 9.36
N LYS A 276 -12.50 -4.10 8.58
CA LYS A 276 -12.57 -4.03 7.11
C LYS A 276 -13.74 -4.85 6.54
N LEU A 277 -14.08 -5.97 7.17
CA LEU A 277 -15.20 -6.82 6.78
C LEU A 277 -16.53 -6.07 6.94
N ARG A 278 -16.74 -5.42 8.10
CA ARG A 278 -17.90 -4.55 8.35
C ARG A 278 -17.96 -3.35 7.43
N GLN A 279 -16.83 -2.69 7.16
CA GLN A 279 -16.76 -1.59 6.18
C GLN A 279 -17.19 -2.01 4.78
N GLN A 280 -16.98 -3.27 4.41
CA GLN A 280 -17.42 -3.83 3.14
C GLN A 280 -18.90 -4.29 3.17
N GLY A 281 -19.52 -4.42 4.34
CA GLY A 281 -20.87 -4.99 4.49
C GLY A 281 -20.91 -6.50 4.27
N SER A 282 -19.83 -7.21 4.61
CA SER A 282 -19.73 -8.66 4.37
C SER A 282 -19.60 -9.43 5.68
N LEU A 283 -19.96 -10.73 5.62
CA LEU A 283 -19.77 -11.72 6.69
C LEU A 283 -18.73 -12.76 6.25
N ALA A 284 -17.94 -13.28 7.18
CA ALA A 284 -16.96 -14.34 6.90
C ALA A 284 -17.47 -15.69 7.42
N ARG A 285 -17.16 -16.78 6.70
CA ARG A 285 -17.47 -18.16 7.10
C ARG A 285 -16.29 -18.91 7.69
N ALA A 286 -15.08 -18.44 7.45
CA ALA A 286 -13.89 -19.08 8.00
C ALA A 286 -12.78 -18.06 8.25
N VAL A 287 -11.90 -18.42 9.19
CA VAL A 287 -10.70 -17.67 9.55
C VAL A 287 -9.48 -18.54 9.28
N LEU A 288 -8.59 -18.11 8.39
CA LEU A 288 -7.31 -18.73 8.18
C LEU A 288 -6.22 -17.94 8.92
N LEU A 289 -5.42 -18.66 9.69
CA LEU A 289 -4.27 -18.13 10.40
C LEU A 289 -2.99 -18.70 9.82
N PHE A 290 -1.92 -17.92 9.84
CA PHE A 290 -0.61 -18.41 9.46
C PHE A 290 0.51 -17.71 10.25
N LEU A 291 1.59 -18.46 10.45
CA LEU A 291 2.85 -17.97 11.01
C LEU A 291 3.97 -18.35 10.05
N ASN A 292 4.98 -17.49 9.91
CA ASN A 292 6.15 -17.78 9.10
C ASN A 292 7.43 -17.46 9.84
N THR A 293 8.39 -18.36 9.82
CA THR A 293 9.79 -18.10 10.22
C THR A 293 10.50 -17.25 9.15
N ASN A 294 11.71 -16.79 9.44
CA ASN A 294 12.51 -16.05 8.47
C ASN A 294 13.24 -17.00 7.52
N ARG A 295 12.70 -17.25 6.34
CA ARG A 295 13.29 -18.13 5.32
C ARG A 295 14.70 -17.75 4.85
N HIS A 296 15.17 -16.54 5.14
CA HIS A 296 16.52 -16.09 4.82
C HIS A 296 17.55 -16.47 5.91
N ARG A 297 17.09 -16.89 7.09
CA ARG A 297 17.94 -17.38 8.19
C ARG A 297 18.06 -18.89 8.09
N LYS A 298 19.01 -19.34 7.27
CA LYS A 298 19.30 -20.78 7.07
C LYS A 298 19.91 -21.46 8.31
N ASP A 299 20.38 -20.65 9.24
CA ASP A 299 20.95 -21.06 10.53
C ASP A 299 19.89 -21.40 11.59
N GLN A 300 18.61 -21.20 11.29
CA GLN A 300 17.49 -21.44 12.21
C GLN A 300 16.50 -22.46 11.62
N PRO A 301 15.83 -23.25 12.47
CA PRO A 301 14.80 -24.17 12.01
C PRO A 301 13.65 -23.41 11.36
N GLN A 302 13.15 -23.95 10.25
CA GLN A 302 12.13 -23.31 9.42
C GLN A 302 10.77 -23.98 9.60
N LEU A 303 9.73 -23.17 9.82
CA LEU A 303 8.34 -23.62 9.91
C LEU A 303 7.40 -22.53 9.39
N SER A 304 6.40 -22.91 8.61
CA SER A 304 5.38 -21.99 8.07
C SER A 304 3.98 -22.62 8.23
N PRO A 305 3.49 -22.78 9.45
CA PRO A 305 2.21 -23.41 9.71
C PRO A 305 1.06 -22.49 9.32
N SER A 306 -0.03 -23.10 8.88
CA SER A 306 -1.33 -22.43 8.68
C SER A 306 -2.46 -23.36 9.06
N THR A 307 -3.53 -22.79 9.60
CA THR A 307 -4.75 -23.52 9.92
C THR A 307 -5.97 -22.70 9.55
N MET A 308 -7.04 -23.38 9.20
CA MET A 308 -8.33 -22.76 8.88
C MET A 308 -9.37 -23.21 9.89
N ILE A 309 -10.01 -22.28 10.55
CA ILE A 309 -11.07 -22.52 11.52
C ILE A 309 -12.39 -22.07 10.88
N PRO A 310 -13.35 -22.99 10.64
CA PRO A 310 -14.68 -22.62 10.22
C PRO A 310 -15.40 -21.89 11.35
N LEU A 311 -16.20 -20.88 11.00
CA LEU A 311 -17.08 -20.20 11.95
C LEU A 311 -18.44 -20.93 11.99
N GLU A 312 -19.04 -21.03 13.16
CA GLU A 312 -20.33 -21.71 13.35
C GLU A 312 -21.44 -21.15 12.44
N ALA A 313 -21.42 -19.82 12.25
CA ALA A 313 -22.26 -19.12 11.29
C ALA A 313 -21.48 -17.96 10.67
N PRO A 314 -21.84 -17.52 9.44
CA PRO A 314 -21.26 -16.32 8.86
C PRO A 314 -21.42 -15.13 9.79
N THR A 315 -20.31 -14.44 10.08
CA THR A 315 -20.30 -13.35 11.06
C THR A 315 -19.26 -12.27 10.74
N ASP A 316 -19.51 -11.07 11.22
CA ASP A 316 -18.59 -9.94 11.29
C ASP A 316 -18.24 -9.53 12.74
N ASP A 317 -18.76 -10.32 13.71
CA ASP A 317 -18.49 -10.09 15.13
C ASP A 317 -17.05 -10.39 15.46
N THR A 318 -16.33 -9.34 15.90
CA THR A 318 -14.92 -9.44 16.26
C THR A 318 -14.65 -10.51 17.32
N ARG A 319 -15.57 -10.76 18.24
CA ARG A 319 -15.39 -11.73 19.35
C ARG A 319 -15.35 -13.15 18.82
N ALA A 320 -16.29 -13.53 17.95
CA ALA A 320 -16.31 -14.85 17.31
C ALA A 320 -15.04 -15.08 16.48
N ILE A 321 -14.58 -14.06 15.73
CA ILE A 321 -13.33 -14.12 14.98
C ILE A 321 -12.12 -14.29 15.92
N LEU A 322 -12.11 -13.63 17.08
CA LEU A 322 -11.04 -13.75 18.07
C LEU A 322 -11.01 -15.12 18.75
N GLU A 323 -12.16 -15.74 18.93
CA GLU A 323 -12.25 -17.10 19.46
C GLU A 323 -11.65 -18.13 18.48
N ALA A 324 -11.99 -18.02 17.19
CA ALA A 324 -11.38 -18.81 16.13
C ALA A 324 -9.85 -18.59 16.04
N VAL A 325 -9.37 -17.36 16.31
CA VAL A 325 -7.93 -17.04 16.37
C VAL A 325 -7.24 -17.77 17.51
N ARG A 326 -7.85 -17.83 18.69
CA ARG A 326 -7.31 -18.55 19.85
C ARG A 326 -7.19 -20.05 19.54
N GLU A 327 -8.29 -20.65 19.08
CA GLU A 327 -8.33 -22.06 18.70
C GLU A 327 -7.28 -22.39 17.63
N GLY A 328 -7.23 -21.62 16.57
CA GLY A 328 -6.29 -21.86 15.47
C GLY A 328 -4.82 -21.70 15.89
N LEU A 329 -4.51 -20.77 16.80
CA LEU A 329 -3.16 -20.66 17.33
C LEU A 329 -2.79 -21.87 18.18
N ASP A 330 -3.71 -22.38 19.00
CA ASP A 330 -3.50 -23.58 19.82
C ASP A 330 -3.21 -24.81 18.96
N GLN A 331 -3.89 -24.95 17.83
CA GLN A 331 -3.66 -26.03 16.87
C GLN A 331 -2.31 -25.95 16.15
N MET A 332 -1.89 -24.75 15.74
CA MET A 332 -0.73 -24.59 14.86
C MET A 332 0.58 -24.23 15.58
N TYR A 333 0.51 -23.75 16.82
CA TYR A 333 1.71 -23.35 17.55
C TYR A 333 2.64 -24.56 17.82
N ARG A 334 3.93 -24.35 17.57
CA ARG A 334 4.99 -25.29 17.93
C ARG A 334 6.10 -24.55 18.62
N PRO A 335 6.52 -24.96 19.82
CA PRO A 335 7.65 -24.36 20.55
C PRO A 335 8.98 -24.61 19.80
N GLY A 336 9.98 -23.78 20.08
CA GLY A 336 11.33 -23.92 19.49
C GLY A 336 11.54 -23.18 18.17
N PHE A 337 10.51 -22.59 17.58
CA PHE A 337 10.62 -21.79 16.35
C PHE A 337 10.54 -20.29 16.62
N GLN A 338 11.33 -19.51 15.85
CA GLN A 338 11.32 -18.04 15.89
C GLN A 338 10.53 -17.49 14.69
N PHE A 339 9.32 -17.03 14.93
CA PHE A 339 8.46 -16.52 13.87
C PHE A 339 8.77 -15.05 13.56
N MET A 340 8.77 -14.72 12.29
CA MET A 340 8.99 -13.38 11.77
C MET A 340 7.71 -12.72 11.28
N LYS A 341 6.67 -13.48 10.95
CA LYS A 341 5.43 -12.97 10.39
C LYS A 341 4.23 -13.74 10.91
N ALA A 342 3.17 -13.00 11.22
CA ALA A 342 1.84 -13.55 11.51
C ALA A 342 0.78 -12.88 10.63
N GLY A 343 -0.30 -13.59 10.37
CA GLY A 343 -1.43 -13.04 9.63
C GLY A 343 -2.73 -13.80 9.83
N VAL A 344 -3.82 -13.06 9.61
CA VAL A 344 -5.20 -13.54 9.64
C VAL A 344 -5.84 -13.22 8.30
N MET A 345 -6.55 -14.18 7.72
CA MET A 345 -7.33 -14.02 6.49
C MET A 345 -8.76 -14.49 6.73
N LEU A 346 -9.72 -13.63 6.45
CA LEU A 346 -11.14 -13.96 6.43
C LEU A 346 -11.51 -14.51 5.07
N LEU A 347 -12.18 -15.64 5.03
CA LEU A 347 -12.49 -16.43 3.84
C LEU A 347 -13.99 -16.61 3.67
N ASP A 348 -14.39 -17.00 2.44
CA ASP A 348 -15.75 -17.33 2.05
C ASP A 348 -16.73 -16.22 2.46
N LEU A 349 -16.38 -15.00 1.98
CA LEU A 349 -17.14 -13.80 2.29
C LEU A 349 -18.48 -13.81 1.56
N VAL A 350 -19.53 -13.47 2.30
CA VAL A 350 -20.90 -13.34 1.78
C VAL A 350 -21.43 -11.93 2.10
N ASP A 351 -22.32 -11.43 1.26
CA ASP A 351 -22.97 -10.14 1.48
C ASP A 351 -23.91 -10.23 2.70
N ALA A 352 -23.74 -9.33 3.65
CA ALA A 352 -24.55 -9.30 4.87
C ALA A 352 -26.03 -9.04 4.60
N GLN A 353 -26.36 -8.34 3.50
CA GLN A 353 -27.76 -8.04 3.13
C GLN A 353 -28.43 -9.21 2.37
N GLN A 354 -27.65 -10.08 1.74
CA GLN A 354 -28.16 -11.20 0.92
C GLN A 354 -28.01 -12.56 1.63
N TYR A 355 -27.51 -12.57 2.87
CA TYR A 355 -27.33 -13.81 3.61
C TYR A 355 -28.67 -14.34 4.16
N GLN A 356 -29.05 -15.53 3.72
CA GLN A 356 -30.22 -16.24 4.24
C GLN A 356 -29.87 -16.97 5.53
N LEU A 357 -30.55 -16.63 6.63
CA LEU A 357 -30.42 -17.35 7.89
C LEU A 357 -30.91 -18.78 7.74
N SER A 358 -30.14 -19.73 8.22
CA SER A 358 -30.58 -21.14 8.33
C SER A 358 -31.38 -21.33 9.60
N LEU A 359 -32.54 -21.95 9.49
CA LEU A 359 -33.39 -22.32 10.66
C LEU A 359 -32.70 -23.32 11.60
N LEU A 360 -31.69 -24.05 11.11
CA LEU A 360 -30.97 -25.09 11.85
C LEU A 360 -29.65 -24.59 12.46
N GLN A 361 -29.20 -23.36 12.11
CA GLN A 361 -28.01 -22.82 12.71
C GLN A 361 -28.33 -22.09 14.02
N PRO A 362 -27.52 -22.30 15.07
CA PRO A 362 -27.69 -21.57 16.31
C PRO A 362 -27.64 -20.07 16.02
N THR A 363 -28.57 -19.32 16.55
CA THR A 363 -28.54 -17.85 16.53
C THR A 363 -27.28 -17.43 17.27
N THR A 364 -26.23 -17.07 16.53
CA THR A 364 -25.05 -16.46 17.13
C THR A 364 -25.49 -15.23 17.89
N LYS A 365 -25.01 -15.07 19.13
CA LYS A 365 -25.19 -13.83 19.91
C LYS A 365 -24.39 -12.70 19.24
N ALA A 366 -24.77 -12.34 18.02
CA ALA A 366 -24.20 -11.18 17.34
C ALA A 366 -24.66 -9.90 18.06
N HIS A 367 -23.73 -9.01 18.31
CA HIS A 367 -24.03 -7.72 18.90
C HIS A 367 -23.68 -6.59 17.91
N PRO A 368 -24.47 -6.39 16.84
CA PRO A 368 -24.17 -5.43 15.79
C PRO A 368 -24.04 -3.99 16.34
N HIS A 369 -24.85 -3.62 17.32
CA HIS A 369 -24.78 -2.32 17.96
C HIS A 369 -23.44 -2.09 18.70
N LEU A 370 -22.91 -3.13 19.36
CA LEU A 370 -21.59 -3.06 20.01
C LEU A 370 -20.48 -2.89 18.98
N MET A 371 -20.51 -3.67 17.90
CA MET A 371 -19.48 -3.58 16.84
C MET A 371 -19.50 -2.21 16.18
N LYS A 372 -20.71 -1.67 15.90
CA LYS A 372 -20.88 -0.34 15.35
C LYS A 372 -20.32 0.74 16.28
N ALA A 373 -20.65 0.70 17.58
CA ALA A 373 -20.13 1.66 18.56
C ALA A 373 -18.60 1.62 18.67
N VAL A 374 -17.99 0.42 18.65
CA VAL A 374 -16.53 0.28 18.66
C VAL A 374 -15.91 0.90 17.41
N ASP A 375 -16.50 0.65 16.23
CA ASP A 375 -15.99 1.19 14.96
C ASP A 375 -16.14 2.72 14.92
N GLU A 376 -17.24 3.28 15.37
CA GLU A 376 -17.47 4.75 15.44
C GLU A 376 -16.47 5.44 16.36
N ILE A 377 -16.19 4.86 17.53
CA ILE A 377 -15.22 5.41 18.48
C ILE A 377 -13.82 5.37 17.85
N ASN A 378 -13.44 4.24 17.26
CA ASN A 378 -12.14 4.08 16.60
C ASN A 378 -11.98 5.01 15.38
N GLN A 379 -13.05 5.29 14.67
CA GLN A 379 -13.05 6.24 13.56
C GLN A 379 -12.90 7.69 14.02
N LYS A 380 -13.61 8.10 15.09
CA LYS A 380 -13.61 9.47 15.61
C LYS A 380 -12.36 9.81 16.44
N MET A 381 -11.89 8.86 17.25
CA MET A 381 -10.84 9.10 18.24
C MET A 381 -9.48 8.49 17.83
N GLY A 382 -9.43 7.83 16.67
CA GLY A 382 -8.22 7.19 16.16
C GLY A 382 -8.26 5.67 16.29
N GLN A 383 -7.64 5.00 15.31
CA GLN A 383 -7.61 3.53 15.23
C GLN A 383 -7.04 2.89 16.49
N GLY A 384 -7.81 1.96 17.07
CA GLY A 384 -7.39 1.19 18.24
C GLY A 384 -7.53 1.93 19.56
N THR A 385 -8.33 2.98 19.64
CA THR A 385 -8.77 3.60 20.90
C THR A 385 -9.51 2.58 21.74
N LEU A 386 -10.48 1.87 21.16
CA LEU A 386 -11.11 0.69 21.77
C LEU A 386 -10.58 -0.58 21.10
N ARG A 387 -10.23 -1.57 21.92
CA ARG A 387 -9.72 -2.88 21.50
C ARG A 387 -10.31 -3.98 22.36
N PHE A 388 -10.48 -5.16 21.76
CA PHE A 388 -10.85 -6.35 22.51
C PHE A 388 -9.62 -7.00 23.13
N GLY A 389 -9.56 -7.05 24.46
CA GLY A 389 -8.48 -7.63 25.24
C GLY A 389 -7.24 -6.71 25.39
N MET A 390 -6.40 -7.06 26.35
CA MET A 390 -5.17 -6.29 26.64
C MET A 390 -4.13 -6.50 25.52
N THR A 391 -3.51 -5.42 25.09
CA THR A 391 -2.34 -5.45 24.21
C THR A 391 -1.32 -4.47 24.74
N ASP A 392 -0.08 -4.92 24.92
CA ASP A 392 1.01 -4.03 25.34
C ASP A 392 1.26 -2.96 24.27
N ALA A 393 1.37 -1.72 24.73
CA ALA A 393 1.67 -0.60 23.86
C ALA A 393 3.08 -0.71 23.23
N ASP A 394 4.00 -1.38 23.91
CA ASP A 394 5.42 -1.49 23.56
C ASP A 394 5.84 -2.92 23.16
N ALA A 395 4.90 -3.69 22.60
CA ALA A 395 5.19 -5.08 22.22
C ALA A 395 6.32 -5.16 21.17
N PRO A 396 7.28 -6.09 21.32
CA PRO A 396 8.48 -6.20 20.48
C PRO A 396 8.20 -6.50 19.02
N TRP A 397 6.99 -6.98 18.71
CA TRP A 397 6.51 -7.24 17.35
C TRP A 397 5.96 -5.99 16.64
N GLN A 398 5.93 -4.82 17.30
CA GLN A 398 5.45 -3.58 16.67
C GLN A 398 6.32 -3.15 15.50
N LEU A 399 5.76 -2.28 14.68
CA LEU A 399 6.39 -1.76 13.48
C LEU A 399 7.56 -0.87 13.86
N ARG A 400 8.74 -1.20 13.34
CA ARG A 400 9.92 -0.37 13.46
C ARG A 400 9.88 0.72 12.39
N CYS A 401 9.95 1.99 12.82
CA CYS A 401 9.95 3.18 11.94
C CYS A 401 10.85 4.25 12.59
N GLU A 402 12.18 4.01 12.57
CA GLU A 402 13.13 4.86 13.32
C GLU A 402 13.46 6.17 12.60
N HIS A 403 13.27 6.20 11.27
CA HIS A 403 13.64 7.33 10.42
C HIS A 403 12.42 7.93 9.71
N ARG A 404 11.22 7.86 10.33
CA ARG A 404 10.01 8.41 9.74
C ARG A 404 10.03 9.94 9.81
N SER A 405 9.74 10.59 8.69
CA SER A 405 9.47 12.02 8.63
C SER A 405 8.21 12.39 9.45
N ARG A 406 8.00 13.68 9.67
CA ARG A 406 6.78 14.17 10.32
C ARG A 406 5.56 13.90 9.45
N ARG A 407 4.39 13.74 10.08
CA ARG A 407 3.10 13.65 9.39
C ARG A 407 2.59 15.05 9.05
N TYR A 408 3.31 15.70 8.15
CA TYR A 408 3.19 17.13 7.84
C TYR A 408 1.78 17.60 7.47
N THR A 409 0.92 16.70 6.98
CA THR A 409 -0.41 17.04 6.47
C THR A 409 -1.55 16.36 7.21
N THR A 410 -1.26 15.40 8.10
CA THR A 410 -2.28 14.56 8.74
C THR A 410 -2.23 14.58 10.28
N CYS A 411 -1.32 15.34 10.88
CA CYS A 411 -1.20 15.49 12.32
C CYS A 411 -0.90 16.93 12.71
N TRP A 412 -1.79 17.57 13.46
CA TRP A 412 -1.64 18.96 13.88
C TRP A 412 -0.33 19.24 14.63
N ASP A 413 0.06 18.33 15.53
CA ASP A 413 1.26 18.50 16.35
C ASP A 413 2.57 18.32 15.57
N GLU A 414 2.48 17.80 14.34
CA GLU A 414 3.63 17.54 13.45
C GLU A 414 3.67 18.51 12.25
N LEU A 415 2.77 19.51 12.19
CA LEU A 415 2.80 20.54 11.15
C LEU A 415 4.11 21.32 11.15
N MET A 416 4.49 21.81 9.96
CA MET A 416 5.62 22.74 9.83
C MET A 416 5.26 24.09 10.45
N GLU A 417 6.16 24.65 11.24
CA GLU A 417 6.01 26.00 11.77
C GLU A 417 6.69 26.99 10.82
N ALA A 418 5.93 27.99 10.38
CA ALA A 418 6.49 29.16 9.71
C ALA A 418 7.07 30.09 10.77
N GLY A 419 8.40 30.09 10.91
CA GLY A 419 9.12 30.97 11.82
C GLY A 419 9.80 32.09 11.05
N THR A 420 9.60 33.31 11.50
CA THR A 420 10.31 34.49 10.95
C THR A 420 11.69 34.71 11.60
N HIS A 421 12.01 33.97 12.69
CA HIS A 421 13.28 34.12 13.43
C HIS A 421 13.80 32.76 13.94
N PRO A 422 15.11 32.42 13.80
CA PRO A 422 15.67 31.15 14.32
C PRO A 422 15.45 30.93 15.83
N GLY A 423 15.45 32.03 16.63
CA GLY A 423 15.19 31.98 18.08
C GLY A 423 13.76 31.63 18.46
N ALA A 424 12.75 32.02 17.65
CA ALA A 424 11.36 31.68 17.88
C ALA A 424 11.06 30.19 17.68
N ILE A 425 11.74 29.56 16.72
CA ILE A 425 11.64 28.11 16.45
C ILE A 425 12.21 27.27 17.60
N ALA A 426 13.35 27.72 18.17
CA ALA A 426 13.97 27.05 19.31
C ALA A 426 13.10 27.15 20.57
N ALA A 427 12.53 28.34 20.85
CA ALA A 427 11.65 28.56 21.98
C ALA A 427 10.32 27.77 21.88
N ALA A 428 9.74 27.70 20.67
CA ALA A 428 8.53 26.90 20.43
C ALA A 428 8.78 25.39 20.58
N ARG A 429 9.95 24.87 20.15
CA ARG A 429 10.36 23.48 20.37
C ARG A 429 10.46 23.14 21.87
N VAL A 430 11.13 23.99 22.63
CA VAL A 430 11.29 23.77 24.09
C VAL A 430 9.92 23.78 24.78
N LYS A 431 9.03 24.72 24.42
CA LYS A 431 7.68 24.81 24.99
C LYS A 431 6.82 23.58 24.68
N ARG A 432 6.92 23.02 23.46
CA ARG A 432 6.21 21.78 23.07
C ARG A 432 6.75 20.55 23.78
N GLU A 433 8.07 20.45 23.93
CA GLU A 433 8.69 19.36 24.65
C GLU A 433 8.29 19.35 26.13
N GLN A 434 8.23 20.52 26.73
CA GLN A 434 7.73 20.70 28.10
C GLN A 434 6.24 20.35 28.21
N GLN A 435 5.38 20.73 27.23
CA GLN A 435 3.98 20.36 27.21
C GLN A 435 3.77 18.86 27.02
N ARG A 436 4.57 18.21 26.16
CA ARG A 436 4.56 16.74 25.96
C ARG A 436 4.95 15.99 27.22
N LEU A 437 5.98 16.45 27.90
CA LEU A 437 6.42 15.90 29.20
C LEU A 437 5.37 16.12 30.31
N ALA A 438 4.73 17.28 30.33
CA ALA A 438 3.65 17.58 31.27
C ALA A 438 2.37 16.77 30.98
N GLY A 439 2.03 16.57 29.71
CA GLY A 439 0.91 15.71 29.27
C GLY A 439 1.15 14.23 29.60
N GLY A 440 2.37 13.74 29.38
CA GLY A 440 2.78 12.38 29.78
C GLY A 440 2.71 12.15 31.29
N LYS A 441 3.12 13.15 32.09
CA LYS A 441 3.01 13.09 33.55
C LYS A 441 1.55 13.15 34.04
N ARG A 442 0.67 13.91 33.38
CA ARG A 442 -0.78 13.91 33.68
C ARG A 442 -1.45 12.58 33.37
N LEU A 443 -1.11 11.94 32.24
CA LEU A 443 -1.60 10.61 31.87
C LEU A 443 -1.08 9.52 32.82
N ALA A 444 0.19 9.59 33.22
CA ALA A 444 0.80 8.66 34.21
C ALA A 444 0.14 8.82 35.59
N LYS A 445 -0.15 10.08 36.01
CA LYS A 445 -0.81 10.36 37.28
C LYS A 445 -2.30 9.98 37.28
N ALA A 446 -2.99 10.11 36.15
CA ALA A 446 -4.36 9.61 35.98
C ALA A 446 -4.42 8.07 36.00
N ARG A 447 -3.41 7.39 35.44
CA ARG A 447 -3.27 5.93 35.53
C ARG A 447 -2.97 5.46 36.97
N ALA A 448 -2.13 6.16 37.71
CA ALA A 448 -1.82 5.83 39.10
C ALA A 448 -3.02 6.03 40.04
N ASN A 449 -3.80 7.09 39.85
CA ASN A 449 -4.98 7.38 40.68
C ASN A 449 -6.24 6.55 40.31
N GLY A 450 -6.30 5.96 39.13
CA GLY A 450 -7.40 5.06 38.70
C GLY A 450 -7.32 3.65 39.31
N PHE A 451 -6.19 3.26 39.90
CA PHE A 451 -5.99 1.93 40.49
C PHE A 451 -6.22 1.87 42.01
N THR A 452 -6.53 2.99 42.69
CA THR A 452 -6.68 3.05 44.16
C THR A 452 -8.13 3.06 44.63
N HIS A 453 -9.13 2.87 43.76
CA HIS A 453 -10.55 2.93 44.17
C HIS A 453 -11.39 1.68 43.87
N TYR A 454 -10.75 0.48 43.74
CA TYR A 454 -11.50 -0.79 43.73
C TYR A 454 -10.82 -1.81 44.67
N GLY A 455 -10.94 -1.55 45.97
CA GLY A 455 -10.49 -2.50 46.98
C GLY A 455 -10.85 -1.98 48.38
N ASN A 456 -12.14 -1.99 48.72
CA ASN A 456 -12.66 -2.14 50.08
C ASN A 456 -14.17 -1.80 50.06
N GLU A 457 -14.99 -2.81 49.84
CA GLU A 457 -16.35 -2.94 50.33
C GLU A 457 -16.79 -4.36 50.02
N HIS A 458 -16.57 -5.27 50.98
CA HIS A 458 -17.43 -6.36 51.38
C HIS A 458 -16.80 -7.08 52.57
N GLN A 459 -17.20 -6.64 53.76
CA GLN A 459 -17.42 -7.52 54.90
C GLN A 459 -18.88 -7.84 54.99
#